data_e15e91155f4286a304c8b52b3ce84753
#
_entry.id   e15e91155f4286a304c8b52b3ce84753
#
_cell.length_a   1.000
_cell.length_b   1.000
_cell.length_c   1.000
_cell.angle_alpha   90.00
_cell.angle_beta   90.00
_cell.angle_gamma   90.00
#
_symmetry.space_group_name_H-M   'P 1'
#
loop_
_entity.id
_entity.type
_entity.pdbx_description
1 polymer ?
#
loop_
_entity_poly.entity_id
_entity_poly.type
_entity_poly.pdbx_seq_one_letter_code
_entity_poly.pdbx_strand_id
1 'polypeptide(L)'
;MFYRVCNINTGQGLWYDYNGKFTGLIHNEFNFCQNNSLKMDYDPELVGWLSATDSIDTLWNWFSKQDIIQLQEHGWYIHTYETTDYKFYERFQHYVINQNNIKLVDVIKI
;
A
#
# COMPACT_ATOMS: atom_id res chain seq x y z
N MET A 1 3.33 -12.70 -6.83
CA MET A 1 3.77 -11.30 -6.73
C MET A 1 2.70 -10.44 -6.11
N PHE A 2 3.11 -9.43 -5.36
CA PHE A 2 2.19 -8.51 -4.70
C PHE A 2 2.52 -7.08 -5.06
N TYR A 3 1.49 -6.25 -5.15
CA TYR A 3 1.58 -4.85 -5.58
C TYR A 3 1.05 -3.94 -4.47
N ARG A 4 1.78 -2.87 -4.20
CA ARG A 4 1.33 -1.86 -3.24
C ARG A 4 1.92 -0.50 -3.59
N VAL A 5 1.25 0.56 -3.17
CA VAL A 5 1.77 1.92 -3.28
C VAL A 5 2.45 2.27 -1.97
N CYS A 6 3.73 2.64 -2.06
CA CYS A 6 4.49 3.04 -0.89
C CYS A 6 5.58 4.06 -1.25
N ASN A 7 6.15 4.68 -0.21
CA ASN A 7 7.18 5.69 -0.38
C ASN A 7 8.49 5.04 -0.86
N ILE A 8 9.11 5.61 -1.89
CA ILE A 8 10.32 5.06 -2.50
C ILE A 8 11.53 5.08 -1.55
N ASN A 9 11.57 6.00 -0.60
CA ASN A 9 12.69 6.12 0.33
C ASN A 9 12.52 5.30 1.61
N THR A 10 11.28 5.17 2.10
CA THR A 10 11.00 4.55 3.40
C THR A 10 10.29 3.20 3.28
N GLY A 11 9.65 2.91 2.16
CA GLY A 11 8.80 1.73 2.00
C GLY A 11 7.48 1.80 2.78
N GLN A 12 7.19 2.92 3.41
CA GLN A 12 5.99 3.09 4.22
C GLN A 12 4.73 3.19 3.36
N GLY A 13 3.63 2.61 3.85
CA GLY A 13 2.33 2.74 3.22
C GLY A 13 1.69 4.10 3.45
N LEU A 14 0.54 4.31 2.80
CA LEU A 14 -0.18 5.58 2.85
C LEU A 14 -0.93 5.80 4.17
N TRP A 15 -1.25 4.74 4.91
CA TRP A 15 -2.13 4.82 6.08
C TRP A 15 -1.38 4.71 7.40
N TYR A 16 -0.52 3.70 7.52
CA TYR A 16 0.21 3.41 8.75
C TYR A 16 1.67 3.10 8.43
N ASP A 17 2.57 3.53 9.30
CA ASP A 17 3.99 3.15 9.20
C ASP A 17 4.23 1.75 9.78
N TYR A 18 5.48 1.30 9.76
CA TYR A 18 5.86 -0.03 10.24
C TYR A 18 5.63 -0.22 11.74
N ASN A 19 5.52 0.85 12.49
CA ASN A 19 5.27 0.82 13.92
C ASN A 19 3.78 0.93 14.26
N GLY A 20 2.92 0.98 13.24
CA GLY A 20 1.49 1.13 13.41
C GLY A 20 1.04 2.57 13.65
N LYS A 21 1.92 3.55 13.48
CA LYS A 21 1.56 4.95 13.60
C LYS A 21 0.75 5.41 12.38
N PHE A 22 -0.35 6.10 12.61
CA PHE A 22 -1.19 6.60 11.55
C PHE A 22 -0.48 7.70 10.75
N THR A 23 -0.33 7.48 9.45
CA THR A 23 0.29 8.42 8.51
C THR A 23 -0.70 8.93 7.46
N GLY A 24 -1.97 8.57 7.61
CA GLY A 24 -3.03 8.84 6.62
C GLY A 24 -3.36 10.33 6.39
N LEU A 25 -2.74 11.24 7.14
CA LEU A 25 -2.89 12.68 6.92
C LEU A 25 -2.44 13.12 5.52
N ILE A 26 -1.61 12.33 4.87
CA ILE A 26 -1.20 12.57 3.48
C ILE A 26 -2.40 12.72 2.54
N HIS A 27 -3.51 12.06 2.83
CA HIS A 27 -4.72 12.17 2.02
C HIS A 27 -5.37 13.56 2.08
N ASN A 28 -5.17 14.28 3.17
CA ASN A 28 -5.64 15.65 3.30
C ASN A 28 -4.73 16.65 2.58
N GLU A 29 -3.45 16.29 2.40
CA GLU A 29 -2.48 17.14 1.72
C GLU A 29 -2.67 17.15 0.21
N PHE A 30 -3.16 16.06 -0.38
CA PHE A 30 -3.12 15.88 -1.82
C PHE A 30 -4.50 15.88 -2.50
N ASN A 31 -5.59 15.98 -1.77
CA ASN A 31 -6.97 15.99 -2.31
C ASN A 31 -7.29 14.87 -3.31
N PHE A 32 -6.65 13.72 -3.16
CA PHE A 32 -6.85 12.56 -4.02
C PHE A 32 -6.88 11.28 -3.17
N CYS A 33 -7.02 10.12 -3.79
CA CYS A 33 -7.20 8.84 -3.08
C CYS A 33 -8.46 8.84 -2.22
N GLN A 34 -9.55 9.36 -2.76
CA GLN A 34 -10.81 9.48 -2.03
C GLN A 34 -11.62 8.19 -2.00
N ASN A 35 -11.07 7.10 -2.49
CA ASN A 35 -11.76 5.83 -2.47
C ASN A 35 -11.89 5.33 -1.03
N ASN A 36 -13.11 5.38 -0.50
CA ASN A 36 -13.41 4.97 0.87
C ASN A 36 -13.09 3.51 1.17
N SER A 37 -12.99 2.68 0.13
CA SER A 37 -12.63 1.27 0.31
C SER A 37 -11.21 1.06 0.82
N LEU A 38 -10.36 2.09 0.72
CA LEU A 38 -8.99 2.06 1.25
C LEU A 38 -8.89 2.50 2.70
N LYS A 39 -9.92 3.10 3.26
CA LYS A 39 -9.89 3.49 4.65
C LYS A 39 -9.86 2.25 5.52
N MET A 40 -8.76 2.08 6.23
CA MET A 40 -8.59 0.97 7.16
C MET A 40 -8.46 1.53 8.57
N ASP A 41 -9.24 0.95 9.48
CA ASP A 41 -9.06 1.22 10.90
C ASP A 41 -7.75 0.61 11.38
N TYR A 42 -7.19 1.18 12.43
CA TYR A 42 -6.02 0.59 13.07
C TYR A 42 -6.35 -0.82 13.56
N ASP A 43 -5.50 -1.77 13.21
CA ASP A 43 -5.62 -3.15 13.66
C ASP A 43 -4.26 -3.61 14.19
N PRO A 44 -4.14 -3.89 15.50
CA PRO A 44 -2.86 -4.29 16.09
C PRO A 44 -2.34 -5.62 15.54
N GLU A 45 -3.19 -6.47 14.98
CA GLU A 45 -2.75 -7.72 14.34
C GLU A 45 -1.98 -7.47 13.05
N LEU A 46 -2.15 -6.28 12.45
CA LEU A 46 -1.49 -5.93 11.20
C LEU A 46 -0.20 -5.13 11.40
N VAL A 47 0.25 -4.91 12.62
CA VAL A 47 1.56 -4.31 12.85
C VAL A 47 2.63 -5.26 12.31
N GLY A 48 3.49 -4.75 11.41
CA GLY A 48 4.48 -5.59 10.72
C GLY A 48 3.97 -6.26 9.44
N TRP A 49 2.69 -6.07 9.10
CA TRP A 49 2.10 -6.57 7.87
C TRP A 49 1.72 -5.41 6.96
N LEU A 50 1.99 -5.56 5.68
CA LEU A 50 1.77 -4.52 4.68
C LEU A 50 0.61 -4.91 3.78
N SER A 51 -0.33 -4.01 3.58
CA SER A 51 -1.46 -4.23 2.67
C SER A 51 -0.99 -4.24 1.22
N ALA A 52 -1.46 -5.22 0.45
CA ALA A 52 -1.07 -5.41 -0.93
C ALA A 52 -2.18 -6.07 -1.73
N THR A 53 -2.06 -6.03 -3.06
CA THR A 53 -2.93 -6.79 -3.96
C THR A 53 -2.10 -7.86 -4.66
N ASP A 54 -2.75 -8.95 -5.06
CA ASP A 54 -2.12 -10.05 -5.80
C ASP A 54 -2.12 -9.81 -7.32
N SER A 55 -2.72 -8.72 -7.78
CA SER A 55 -2.70 -8.32 -9.18
C SER A 55 -2.69 -6.81 -9.32
N ILE A 56 -2.10 -6.32 -10.41
CA ILE A 56 -2.11 -4.90 -10.73
C ILE A 56 -3.53 -4.39 -11.01
N ASP A 57 -4.37 -5.23 -11.61
CA ASP A 57 -5.76 -4.87 -11.93
C ASP A 57 -6.56 -4.57 -10.67
N THR A 58 -6.36 -5.34 -9.60
CA THR A 58 -6.99 -5.08 -8.31
C THR A 58 -6.50 -3.76 -7.70
N LEU A 59 -5.23 -3.43 -7.90
CA LEU A 59 -4.68 -2.16 -7.41
C LEU A 59 -5.38 -0.97 -8.05
N TRP A 60 -5.75 -1.07 -9.34
CA TRP A 60 -6.50 -0.02 -10.05
C TRP A 60 -7.90 0.22 -9.48
N ASN A 61 -8.46 -0.72 -8.75
CA ASN A 61 -9.71 -0.50 -8.02
C ASN A 61 -9.51 0.41 -6.79
N TRP A 62 -8.28 0.46 -6.28
CA TRP A 62 -7.93 1.28 -5.12
C TRP A 62 -7.50 2.69 -5.54
N PHE A 63 -6.83 2.81 -6.68
CA PHE A 63 -6.27 4.06 -7.16
C PHE A 63 -6.58 4.26 -8.63
N SER A 64 -6.93 5.48 -9.03
CA SER A 64 -6.97 5.83 -10.44
C SER A 64 -5.54 6.09 -10.95
N LYS A 65 -5.36 6.11 -12.28
CA LYS A 65 -4.06 6.48 -12.87
C LYS A 65 -3.65 7.89 -12.47
N GLN A 66 -4.61 8.81 -12.39
CA GLN A 66 -4.35 10.19 -11.98
C GLN A 66 -3.86 10.24 -10.53
N ASP A 67 -4.45 9.45 -9.64
CA ASP A 67 -3.98 9.35 -8.25
C ASP A 67 -2.53 8.90 -8.21
N ILE A 68 -2.18 7.87 -8.98
CA ILE A 68 -0.81 7.33 -9.02
C ILE A 68 0.17 8.38 -9.56
N ILE A 69 -0.19 9.10 -10.60
CA ILE A 69 0.66 10.16 -11.17
C ILE A 69 0.94 11.24 -10.11
N GLN A 70 -0.08 11.67 -9.39
CA GLN A 70 0.10 12.66 -8.32
C GLN A 70 0.94 12.12 -7.17
N LEU A 71 0.71 10.88 -6.77
CA LEU A 71 1.51 10.23 -5.73
C LEU A 71 2.98 10.14 -6.11
N GLN A 72 3.27 9.84 -7.38
CA GLN A 72 4.65 9.78 -7.88
C GLN A 72 5.39 11.12 -7.75
N GLU A 73 4.69 12.23 -7.94
CA GLU A 73 5.27 13.56 -7.77
C GLU A 73 5.74 13.82 -6.32
N HIS A 74 5.20 13.05 -5.38
CA HIS A 74 5.54 13.15 -3.96
C HIS A 74 6.36 11.96 -3.44
N GLY A 75 6.89 11.14 -4.33
CA GLY A 75 7.76 10.02 -3.95
C GLY A 75 7.04 8.73 -3.63
N TRP A 76 5.77 8.59 -4.01
CA TRP A 76 4.96 7.39 -3.79
C TRP A 76 4.76 6.67 -5.12
N TYR A 77 5.17 5.40 -5.18
CA TYR A 77 5.16 4.59 -6.40
C TYR A 77 4.53 3.24 -6.16
N ILE A 78 4.09 2.60 -7.24
CA ILE A 78 3.70 1.18 -7.18
C ILE A 78 4.97 0.35 -7.04
N HIS A 79 5.04 -0.45 -5.98
CA HIS A 79 6.11 -1.40 -5.74
C HIS A 79 5.60 -2.81 -5.95
N THR A 80 6.43 -3.63 -6.57
CA THR A 80 6.16 -5.06 -6.75
C THR A 80 7.06 -5.86 -5.83
N TYR A 81 6.45 -6.72 -5.01
CA TYR A 81 7.15 -7.57 -4.05
C TYR A 81 6.93 -9.04 -4.34
N GLU A 82 7.95 -9.83 -4.11
CA GLU A 82 7.88 -11.28 -4.10
C GLU A 82 7.97 -11.79 -2.67
N THR A 83 7.06 -12.66 -2.26
CA THR A 83 7.07 -13.27 -0.94
C THR A 83 6.24 -14.54 -0.92
N THR A 84 6.61 -15.45 -0.02
CA THR A 84 5.79 -16.63 0.34
C THR A 84 5.11 -16.45 1.70
N ASP A 85 5.37 -15.33 2.38
CA ASP A 85 4.84 -15.06 3.72
C ASP A 85 3.74 -13.99 3.62
N TYR A 86 2.55 -14.46 3.28
CA TYR A 86 1.38 -13.62 3.07
C TYR A 86 0.13 -14.32 3.56
N LYS A 87 -0.93 -13.54 3.80
CA LYS A 87 -2.25 -14.09 4.10
C LYS A 87 -3.34 -13.16 3.56
N PHE A 88 -4.52 -13.74 3.28
CA PHE A 88 -5.69 -12.96 2.97
C PHE A 88 -6.35 -12.51 4.27
N TYR A 89 -6.50 -11.19 4.47
CA TYR A 89 -7.07 -10.63 5.68
C TYR A 89 -8.55 -10.33 5.47
N GLU A 90 -9.41 -11.18 6.03
CA GLU A 90 -10.85 -11.14 5.77
C GLU A 90 -11.52 -9.86 6.23
N ARG A 91 -11.06 -9.27 7.35
CA ARG A 91 -11.64 -8.03 7.88
C ARG A 91 -11.63 -6.91 6.85
N PHE A 92 -10.56 -6.81 6.07
CA PHE A 92 -10.38 -5.77 5.06
C PHE A 92 -10.51 -6.29 3.63
N GLN A 93 -10.72 -7.58 3.44
CA GLN A 93 -10.91 -8.21 2.14
C GLN A 93 -9.75 -7.95 1.16
N HIS A 94 -8.51 -8.01 1.67
CA HIS A 94 -7.32 -7.92 0.84
C HIS A 94 -6.15 -8.70 1.45
N TYR A 95 -5.07 -8.84 0.67
CA TYR A 95 -3.87 -9.52 1.13
C TYR A 95 -3.00 -8.62 2.00
N VAL A 96 -2.29 -9.24 2.92
CA VAL A 96 -1.22 -8.60 3.69
C VAL A 96 0.03 -9.46 3.60
N ILE A 97 1.19 -8.80 3.50
CA ILE A 97 2.48 -9.45 3.36
C ILE A 97 3.37 -9.08 4.54
N ASN A 98 4.20 -10.03 5.00
CA ASN A 98 5.08 -9.81 6.15
C ASN A 98 6.26 -8.94 5.72
N GLN A 99 6.39 -7.75 6.31
CA GLN A 99 7.44 -6.79 5.96
C GLN A 99 8.86 -7.34 6.13
N ASN A 100 9.06 -8.35 6.97
CA ASN A 100 10.37 -8.92 7.24
C ASN A 100 10.78 -9.98 6.21
N ASN A 101 9.87 -10.43 5.36
CA ASN A 101 10.07 -11.53 4.42
C ASN A 101 9.69 -11.17 2.99
N ILE A 102 9.81 -9.91 2.62
CA ILE A 102 9.50 -9.44 1.28
C ILE A 102 10.79 -9.13 0.51
N LYS A 103 10.73 -9.33 -0.80
CA LYS A 103 11.79 -8.96 -1.73
C LYS A 103 11.23 -7.97 -2.75
N LEU A 104 11.79 -6.78 -2.80
CA LEU A 104 11.44 -5.79 -3.82
C LEU A 104 11.94 -6.28 -5.18
N VAL A 105 11.02 -6.41 -6.13
CA VAL A 105 11.32 -6.87 -7.49
C VAL A 105 11.39 -5.70 -8.44
N ASP A 106 10.46 -4.76 -8.35
CA ASP A 106 10.36 -3.65 -9.27
C ASP A 106 9.61 -2.46 -8.66
N VAL A 107 9.90 -1.28 -9.20
CA VAL A 107 9.15 -0.05 -8.92
C VAL A 107 8.56 0.42 -10.24
N ILE A 108 7.25 0.46 -10.32
CA ILE A 108 6.53 0.79 -11.54
C ILE A 108 6.26 2.29 -11.59
N LYS A 109 6.71 2.93 -12.65
CA LYS A 109 6.43 4.34 -12.92
C LYS A 109 5.42 4.46 -14.05
N ILE A 110 4.43 5.28 -13.85
CA ILE A 110 3.39 5.54 -14.84
C ILE A 110 3.59 6.89 -15.50
#